data_83b1ad9c9679cb70af33b8bcd0d245a4
#
_entry.id   83b1ad9c9679cb70af33b8bcd0d245a4
#
_cell.length_a   1.000
_cell.length_b   1.000
_cell.length_c   1.000
_cell.angle_alpha   90.00
_cell.angle_beta   90.00
_cell.angle_gamma   90.00
#
_symmetry.space_group_name_H-M   'P 1'
#
loop_
_entity.id
_entity.type
_entity.pdbx_description
1 polymer ?
#
loop_
_entity_poly.entity_id
_entity_poly.type
_entity_poly.pdbx_seq_one_letter_code
_entity_poly.pdbx_strand_id
1 'polypeptide(L)'
;MSILLFLLWLLLNGRVTLEIVVIGAGLTALLMAFMTRFLGWSVRRERELFRIAPLFLLYLLNLLWETIKAAVTVLAVALTPSLHPEPVLVEFRSGLPREYQNVILANSITLTPGTITVFQEGDRFLVHALRREYAEGLNRSSFVLLLRKFP
;
A
#
# COMPACT_ATOMS: atom_id res chain seq x y z
N MET A 1 6.36 13.37 -12.10
CA MET A 1 7.61 12.77 -11.55
C MET A 1 8.72 13.80 -11.34
N SER A 2 9.03 14.64 -12.35
CA SER A 2 10.08 15.67 -12.22
C SER A 2 9.90 16.58 -11.00
N ILE A 3 8.70 17.16 -10.84
CA ILE A 3 8.39 17.98 -9.69
C ILE A 3 8.49 17.20 -8.38
N LEU A 4 8.03 15.97 -8.33
CA LEU A 4 8.07 15.13 -7.15
C LEU A 4 9.50 14.74 -6.76
N LEU A 5 10.36 14.40 -7.74
CA LEU A 5 11.78 14.15 -7.55
C LEU A 5 12.51 15.39 -7.03
N PHE A 6 12.20 16.55 -7.59
CA PHE A 6 12.78 17.82 -7.15
C PHE A 6 12.33 18.20 -5.74
N LEU A 7 11.06 18.04 -5.41
CA LEU A 7 10.54 18.26 -4.05
C LEU A 7 11.15 17.29 -3.05
N LEU A 8 11.31 16.01 -3.43
CA LEU A 8 11.98 15.01 -2.59
C LEU A 8 13.43 15.39 -2.34
N TRP A 9 14.15 15.88 -3.37
CA TRP A 9 15.52 16.39 -3.22
C TRP A 9 15.58 17.53 -2.21
N LEU A 10 14.69 18.52 -2.32
CA LEU A 10 14.63 19.64 -1.36
C LEU A 10 14.30 19.18 0.04
N LEU A 11 13.37 18.24 0.20
CA LEU A 11 12.97 17.67 1.49
C LEU A 11 14.15 16.97 2.18
N LEU A 12 14.89 16.15 1.44
CA LEU A 12 16.04 15.40 1.98
C LEU A 12 17.21 16.29 2.38
N ASN A 13 17.38 17.43 1.71
CA ASN A 13 18.44 18.38 2.07
C ASN A 13 18.10 19.24 3.30
N GLY A 14 16.82 19.37 3.67
CA GLY A 14 16.38 20.15 4.84
C GLY A 14 16.69 21.66 4.79
N ARG A 15 17.28 22.14 3.72
CA ARG A 15 17.66 23.55 3.48
C ARG A 15 17.38 23.92 2.04
N VAL A 16 17.01 25.18 1.80
CA VAL A 16 16.78 25.69 0.45
C VAL A 16 17.83 26.79 0.20
N THR A 17 18.92 26.43 -0.47
CA THR A 17 19.95 27.37 -0.96
C THR A 17 19.95 27.36 -2.50
N LEU A 18 20.47 28.42 -3.09
CA LEU A 18 20.58 28.49 -4.57
C LEU A 18 21.37 27.30 -5.13
N GLU A 19 22.42 26.88 -4.46
CA GLU A 19 23.23 25.72 -4.85
C GLU A 19 22.43 24.44 -4.87
N ILE A 20 21.66 24.16 -3.79
CA ILE A 20 20.79 22.96 -3.67
C ILE A 20 19.71 22.96 -4.74
N VAL A 21 19.14 24.12 -5.05
CA VAL A 21 18.12 24.28 -6.10
C VAL A 21 18.71 23.99 -7.47
N VAL A 22 19.88 24.56 -7.81
CA VAL A 22 20.54 24.37 -9.11
C VAL A 22 20.99 22.93 -9.30
N ILE A 23 21.63 22.34 -8.27
CA ILE A 23 22.07 20.93 -8.32
C ILE A 23 20.85 20.00 -8.44
N GLY A 24 19.82 20.25 -7.65
CA GLY A 24 18.57 19.46 -7.69
C GLY A 24 17.85 19.53 -9.02
N ALA A 25 17.80 20.72 -9.65
CA ALA A 25 17.23 20.87 -10.99
C ALA A 25 18.04 20.11 -12.03
N GLY A 26 19.38 20.21 -12.00
CA GLY A 26 20.28 19.48 -12.88
C GLY A 26 20.15 17.96 -12.73
N LEU A 27 20.15 17.47 -11.49
CA LEU A 27 19.99 16.05 -11.19
C LEU A 27 18.62 15.52 -11.62
N THR A 28 17.57 16.29 -11.38
CA THR A 28 16.21 15.93 -11.79
C THR A 28 16.11 15.87 -13.32
N ALA A 29 16.69 16.83 -14.03
CA ALA A 29 16.72 16.85 -15.50
C ALA A 29 17.48 15.63 -16.05
N LEU A 30 18.66 15.30 -15.47
CA LEU A 30 19.46 14.14 -15.86
C LEU A 30 18.70 12.83 -15.64
N LEU A 31 18.06 12.66 -14.47
CA LEU A 31 17.25 11.48 -14.16
C LEU A 31 16.06 11.36 -15.11
N MET A 32 15.36 12.45 -15.41
CA MET A 32 14.26 12.45 -16.37
C MET A 32 14.70 12.09 -17.78
N ALA A 33 15.84 12.63 -18.22
CA ALA A 33 16.43 12.26 -19.52
C ALA A 33 16.78 10.77 -19.56
N PHE A 34 17.38 10.23 -18.52
CA PHE A 34 17.67 8.81 -18.40
C PHE A 34 16.39 7.96 -18.42
N MET A 35 15.39 8.31 -17.61
CA MET A 35 14.11 7.59 -17.53
C MET A 35 13.36 7.59 -18.87
N THR A 36 13.32 8.72 -19.57
CA THR A 36 12.68 8.81 -20.88
C THR A 36 13.43 8.02 -21.95
N ARG A 37 14.77 8.06 -21.92
CA ARG A 37 15.63 7.41 -22.93
C ARG A 37 15.69 5.89 -22.78
N PHE A 38 15.85 5.39 -21.56
CA PHE A 38 16.14 3.98 -21.28
C PHE A 38 14.94 3.20 -20.74
N LEU A 39 14.03 3.83 -19.98
CA LEU A 39 12.87 3.15 -19.40
C LEU A 39 11.55 3.41 -20.16
N GLY A 40 11.58 4.18 -21.27
CA GLY A 40 10.37 4.48 -22.04
C GLY A 40 9.33 5.27 -21.23
N TRP A 41 9.80 6.02 -20.22
CA TRP A 41 8.91 6.84 -19.40
C TRP A 41 8.31 7.97 -20.21
N SER A 42 6.98 8.12 -20.19
CA SER A 42 6.29 9.20 -20.90
C SER A 42 5.56 10.12 -19.93
N VAL A 43 5.48 11.40 -20.29
CA VAL A 43 4.73 12.43 -19.56
C VAL A 43 3.24 12.06 -19.41
N ARG A 44 2.72 11.21 -20.31
CA ARG A 44 1.35 10.70 -20.26
C ARG A 44 1.12 9.83 -19.01
N ARG A 45 2.09 9.00 -18.62
CA ARG A 45 2.05 8.20 -17.39
C ARG A 45 2.09 9.06 -16.13
N GLU A 46 2.77 10.20 -16.19
CA GLU A 46 2.82 11.15 -15.08
C GLU A 46 1.42 11.71 -14.74
N ARG A 47 0.65 12.07 -15.77
CA ARG A 47 -0.73 12.55 -15.60
C ARG A 47 -1.65 11.48 -15.03
N GLU A 48 -1.47 10.22 -15.42
CA GLU A 48 -2.23 9.09 -14.86
C GLU A 48 -1.91 8.89 -13.37
N LEU A 49 -0.66 9.01 -12.96
CA LEU A 49 -0.27 8.93 -11.54
C LEU A 49 -0.92 10.02 -10.69
N PHE A 50 -0.95 11.27 -11.18
CA PHE A 50 -1.63 12.36 -10.47
C PHE A 50 -3.14 12.10 -10.34
N ARG A 51 -3.74 11.44 -11.32
CA ARG A 51 -5.16 11.08 -11.29
C ARG A 51 -5.45 9.97 -10.26
N ILE A 52 -4.52 9.07 -10.06
CA ILE A 52 -4.64 7.95 -9.11
C ILE A 52 -4.24 8.38 -7.68
N ALA A 53 -3.40 9.41 -7.54
CA ALA A 53 -2.86 9.86 -6.26
C ALA A 53 -3.93 10.08 -5.16
N PRO A 54 -5.07 10.74 -5.40
CA PRO A 54 -6.09 10.91 -4.36
C PRO A 54 -6.72 9.58 -3.93
N LEU A 55 -6.92 8.65 -4.86
CA LEU A 55 -7.43 7.32 -4.55
C LEU A 55 -6.40 6.50 -3.74
N PHE A 56 -5.13 6.62 -4.09
CA PHE A 56 -4.04 5.99 -3.34
C PHE A 56 -3.92 6.56 -1.92
N LEU A 57 -4.04 7.88 -1.77
CA LEU A 57 -4.05 8.51 -0.44
C LEU A 57 -5.24 8.02 0.39
N LEU A 58 -6.43 7.95 -0.21
CA LEU A 58 -7.62 7.40 0.46
C LEU A 58 -7.39 5.95 0.89
N TYR A 59 -6.73 5.15 0.05
CA TYR A 59 -6.37 3.77 0.38
C TYR A 59 -5.41 3.70 1.58
N LEU A 60 -4.38 4.55 1.60
CA LEU A 60 -3.42 4.61 2.72
C LEU A 60 -4.10 5.03 4.03
N LEU A 61 -4.99 6.01 3.98
CA LEU A 61 -5.77 6.42 5.16
C LEU A 61 -6.68 5.30 5.66
N ASN A 62 -7.33 4.57 4.75
CA ASN A 62 -8.11 3.39 5.09
C ASN A 62 -7.23 2.28 5.70
N LEU A 63 -6.05 2.02 5.14
CA LEU A 63 -5.11 1.04 5.68
C LEU A 63 -4.70 1.41 7.10
N LEU A 64 -4.32 2.67 7.32
CA LEU A 64 -3.95 3.17 8.65
C LEU A 64 -5.08 2.98 9.65
N TRP A 65 -6.31 3.32 9.26
CA TRP A 65 -7.49 3.19 10.10
C TRP A 65 -7.78 1.72 10.48
N GLU A 66 -7.77 0.82 9.50
CA GLU A 66 -7.97 -0.62 9.71
C GLU A 66 -6.86 -1.20 10.60
N THR A 67 -5.60 -0.80 10.38
CA THR A 67 -4.46 -1.22 11.19
C THR A 67 -4.61 -0.77 12.65
N ILE A 68 -5.04 0.47 12.91
CA ILE A 68 -5.26 0.97 14.27
C ILE A 68 -6.40 0.19 14.95
N LYS A 69 -7.52 -0.03 14.28
CA LYS A 69 -8.63 -0.82 14.82
C LYS A 69 -8.19 -2.24 15.18
N ALA A 70 -7.50 -2.90 14.26
CA ALA A 70 -6.99 -4.25 14.47
C ALA A 70 -5.97 -4.31 15.61
N ALA A 71 -5.07 -3.32 15.73
CA ALA A 71 -4.11 -3.24 16.82
C ALA A 71 -4.79 -3.15 18.19
N VAL A 72 -5.83 -2.32 18.31
CA VAL A 72 -6.63 -2.21 19.55
C VAL A 72 -7.32 -3.54 19.89
N THR A 73 -7.87 -4.23 18.89
CA THR A 73 -8.54 -5.52 19.08
C THR A 73 -7.56 -6.61 19.52
N VAL A 74 -6.39 -6.69 18.87
CA VAL A 74 -5.32 -7.64 19.25
C VAL A 74 -4.78 -7.34 20.64
N LEU A 75 -4.62 -6.05 21.00
CA LEU A 75 -4.20 -5.64 22.33
C LEU A 75 -5.24 -6.07 23.40
N ALA A 76 -6.52 -5.93 23.11
CA ALA A 76 -7.58 -6.39 24.01
C ALA A 76 -7.52 -7.91 24.26
N VAL A 77 -7.24 -8.70 23.20
CA VAL A 77 -7.03 -10.16 23.32
C VAL A 77 -5.80 -10.46 24.18
N ALA A 78 -4.69 -9.75 23.96
CA ALA A 78 -3.44 -9.95 24.70
C ALA A 78 -3.56 -9.60 26.20
N LEU A 79 -4.39 -8.61 26.54
CA LEU A 79 -4.60 -8.16 27.91
C LEU A 79 -5.71 -8.93 28.66
N THR A 80 -6.51 -9.74 27.96
CA THR A 80 -7.65 -10.44 28.55
C THR A 80 -7.32 -11.94 28.66
N PRO A 81 -6.99 -12.46 29.88
CA PRO A 81 -6.57 -13.86 30.06
C PRO A 81 -7.61 -14.91 29.66
N SER A 82 -8.91 -14.52 29.63
CA SER A 82 -10.00 -15.41 29.20
C SER A 82 -10.17 -15.51 27.68
N LEU A 83 -9.55 -14.61 26.91
CA LEU A 83 -9.60 -14.60 25.46
C LEU A 83 -8.36 -15.32 24.91
N HIS A 84 -8.51 -16.60 24.62
CA HIS A 84 -7.42 -17.37 24.03
C HIS A 84 -7.34 -17.15 22.50
N PRO A 85 -6.13 -17.09 21.93
CA PRO A 85 -5.95 -17.14 20.48
C PRO A 85 -6.46 -18.49 19.94
N GLU A 86 -7.25 -18.44 18.90
CA GLU A 86 -7.71 -19.61 18.14
C GLU A 86 -7.25 -19.47 16.69
N PRO A 87 -5.97 -19.73 16.42
CA PRO A 87 -5.41 -19.50 15.08
C PRO A 87 -6.10 -20.38 14.05
N VAL A 88 -6.42 -19.77 12.91
CA VAL A 88 -7.04 -20.48 11.78
C VAL A 88 -6.35 -20.10 10.47
N LEU A 89 -6.35 -21.05 9.54
CA LEU A 89 -6.02 -20.81 8.15
C LEU A 89 -7.32 -20.70 7.35
N VAL A 90 -7.48 -19.60 6.62
CA VAL A 90 -8.67 -19.35 5.81
C VAL A 90 -8.24 -19.12 4.37
N GLU A 91 -8.87 -19.84 3.47
CA GLU A 91 -8.71 -19.64 2.03
C GLU A 91 -9.87 -18.80 1.50
N PHE A 92 -9.57 -17.81 0.65
CA PHE A 92 -10.58 -17.03 -0.03
C PHE A 92 -10.09 -16.55 -1.40
N ARG A 93 -11.02 -16.02 -2.22
CA ARG A 93 -10.72 -15.34 -3.47
C ARG A 93 -11.10 -13.88 -3.39
N SER A 94 -10.15 -13.00 -3.80
CA SER A 94 -10.36 -11.55 -3.78
C SER A 94 -11.32 -11.07 -4.87
N GLY A 95 -11.34 -11.78 -6.02
CA GLY A 95 -12.06 -11.35 -7.22
C GLY A 95 -11.51 -10.05 -7.82
N LEU A 96 -10.25 -9.71 -7.52
CA LEU A 96 -9.54 -8.57 -8.13
C LEU A 96 -8.88 -9.02 -9.44
N PRO A 97 -9.08 -8.28 -10.55
CA PRO A 97 -8.66 -8.74 -11.86
C PRO A 97 -7.16 -8.58 -12.13
N ARG A 98 -6.46 -7.75 -11.36
CA ARG A 98 -5.06 -7.39 -11.64
C ARG A 98 -4.12 -7.89 -10.56
N GLU A 99 -2.97 -8.39 -10.98
CA GLU A 99 -1.95 -8.94 -10.07
C GLU A 99 -1.48 -7.91 -9.04
N TYR A 100 -1.17 -6.67 -9.44
CA TYR A 100 -0.73 -5.64 -8.51
C TYR A 100 -1.78 -5.30 -7.43
N GLN A 101 -3.09 -5.40 -7.75
CA GLN A 101 -4.15 -5.21 -6.76
C GLN A 101 -4.11 -6.33 -5.72
N ASN A 102 -3.90 -7.57 -6.15
CA ASN A 102 -3.77 -8.72 -5.26
C ASN A 102 -2.51 -8.63 -4.39
N VAL A 103 -1.38 -8.19 -4.94
CA VAL A 103 -0.15 -7.95 -4.18
C VAL A 103 -0.35 -6.86 -3.11
N ILE A 104 -1.00 -5.75 -3.46
CA ILE A 104 -1.32 -4.69 -2.49
C ILE A 104 -2.25 -5.22 -1.40
N LEU A 105 -3.26 -6.02 -1.75
CA LEU A 105 -4.18 -6.64 -0.79
C LEU A 105 -3.43 -7.58 0.16
N ALA A 106 -2.55 -8.45 -0.35
CA ALA A 106 -1.74 -9.36 0.44
C ALA A 106 -0.91 -8.64 1.49
N ASN A 107 -0.23 -7.55 1.07
CA ASN A 107 0.55 -6.71 1.96
C ASN A 107 -0.34 -6.00 3.00
N SER A 108 -1.51 -5.50 2.60
CA SER A 108 -2.44 -4.83 3.52
C SER A 108 -2.99 -5.76 4.59
N ILE A 109 -3.32 -7.01 4.23
CA ILE A 109 -3.73 -8.05 5.17
C ILE A 109 -2.60 -8.33 6.17
N THR A 110 -1.36 -8.44 5.69
CA THR A 110 -0.19 -8.70 6.54
C THR A 110 0.17 -7.51 7.43
N LEU A 111 -0.02 -6.28 6.98
CA LEU A 111 0.18 -5.07 7.77
C LEU A 111 -0.92 -4.85 8.83
N THR A 112 -2.05 -5.55 8.69
CA THR A 112 -3.13 -5.48 9.68
C THR A 112 -2.88 -6.48 10.81
N PRO A 113 -2.68 -6.04 12.07
CA PRO A 113 -2.42 -6.94 13.20
C PRO A 113 -3.44 -8.06 13.32
N GLY A 114 -2.95 -9.26 13.58
CA GLY A 114 -3.79 -10.45 13.75
C GLY A 114 -4.04 -11.24 12.46
N THR A 115 -3.53 -10.79 11.31
CA THR A 115 -3.60 -11.53 10.05
C THR A 115 -2.27 -11.53 9.30
N ILE A 116 -1.96 -12.64 8.63
CA ILE A 116 -0.77 -12.79 7.79
C ILE A 116 -1.15 -13.53 6.52
N THR A 117 -0.81 -12.98 5.37
CA THR A 117 -0.94 -13.70 4.10
C THR A 117 0.18 -14.72 3.98
N VAL A 118 -0.17 -16.00 4.02
CA VAL A 118 0.77 -17.12 3.95
C VAL A 118 1.09 -17.47 2.50
N PHE A 119 0.07 -17.37 1.62
CA PHE A 119 0.20 -17.68 0.21
C PHE A 119 -0.75 -16.81 -0.61
N GLN A 120 -0.30 -16.38 -1.78
CA GLN A 120 -1.10 -15.65 -2.75
C GLN A 120 -0.67 -16.07 -4.16
N GLU A 121 -1.64 -16.47 -4.98
CA GLU A 121 -1.46 -16.79 -6.39
C GLU A 121 -2.69 -16.31 -7.18
N GLY A 122 -2.48 -15.36 -8.08
CA GLY A 122 -3.59 -14.70 -8.75
C GLY A 122 -4.56 -14.08 -7.76
N ASP A 123 -5.82 -14.47 -7.78
CA ASP A 123 -6.88 -14.03 -6.87
C ASP A 123 -7.09 -14.93 -5.63
N ARG A 124 -6.30 -16.03 -5.53
CA ARG A 124 -6.38 -16.99 -4.41
C ARG A 124 -5.45 -16.57 -3.29
N PHE A 125 -5.99 -16.59 -2.07
CA PHE A 125 -5.29 -16.21 -0.84
C PHE A 125 -5.44 -17.30 0.20
N LEU A 126 -4.34 -17.61 0.89
CA LEU A 126 -4.32 -18.35 2.13
C LEU A 126 -3.83 -17.41 3.23
N VAL A 127 -4.69 -17.12 4.19
CA VAL A 127 -4.42 -16.19 5.28
C VAL A 127 -4.45 -16.93 6.60
N HIS A 128 -3.40 -16.73 7.39
CA HIS A 128 -3.39 -17.13 8.80
C HIS A 128 -3.94 -15.97 9.63
N ALA A 129 -4.96 -16.24 10.43
CA ALA A 129 -5.55 -15.29 11.34
C ALA A 129 -5.45 -15.77 12.78
N LEU A 130 -5.16 -14.84 13.69
CA LEU A 130 -5.07 -15.09 15.13
C LEU A 130 -6.41 -15.59 15.73
N ARG A 131 -7.52 -15.21 15.11
CA ARG A 131 -8.87 -15.65 15.39
C ARG A 131 -9.71 -15.66 14.11
N ARG A 132 -10.69 -16.54 14.06
CA ARG A 132 -11.59 -16.67 12.91
C ARG A 132 -12.27 -15.35 12.52
N GLU A 133 -12.67 -14.57 13.50
CA GLU A 133 -13.32 -13.26 13.30
C GLU A 133 -12.47 -12.28 12.47
N TYR A 134 -11.13 -12.37 12.53
CA TYR A 134 -10.23 -11.50 11.77
C TYR A 134 -10.10 -11.89 10.30
N ALA A 135 -10.45 -13.13 9.97
CA ALA A 135 -10.46 -13.62 8.59
C ALA A 135 -11.84 -13.54 7.93
N GLU A 136 -12.88 -13.28 8.71
CA GLU A 136 -14.23 -13.17 8.17
C GLU A 136 -14.39 -11.90 7.33
N GLY A 137 -14.95 -12.04 6.14
CA GLY A 137 -15.26 -10.92 5.26
C GLY A 137 -14.06 -10.30 4.53
N LEU A 138 -12.87 -10.90 4.53
CA LEU A 138 -11.69 -10.40 3.82
C LEU A 138 -11.96 -10.14 2.33
N ASN A 139 -12.77 -10.98 1.69
CA ASN A 139 -13.16 -10.84 0.29
C ASN A 139 -14.09 -9.65 0.01
N ARG A 140 -14.71 -9.07 1.05
CA ARG A 140 -15.58 -7.89 1.00
C ARG A 140 -15.06 -6.74 1.85
N SER A 141 -13.80 -6.82 2.25
CA SER A 141 -13.16 -5.79 3.08
C SER A 141 -13.11 -4.43 2.36
N SER A 142 -12.96 -3.37 3.14
CA SER A 142 -12.74 -2.01 2.63
C SER A 142 -11.56 -1.94 1.66
N PHE A 143 -10.54 -2.77 1.87
CA PHE A 143 -9.39 -2.91 0.97
C PHE A 143 -9.81 -3.37 -0.43
N VAL A 144 -10.57 -4.45 -0.54
CA VAL A 144 -11.04 -5.00 -1.82
C VAL A 144 -11.93 -3.98 -2.53
N LEU A 145 -12.84 -3.33 -1.80
CA LEU A 145 -13.75 -2.32 -2.36
C LEU A 145 -13.01 -1.11 -2.93
N LEU A 146 -11.94 -0.66 -2.26
CA LEU A 146 -11.10 0.44 -2.73
C LEU A 146 -10.21 0.01 -3.90
N LEU A 147 -9.59 -1.17 -3.82
CA LEU A 147 -8.70 -1.68 -4.87
C LEU A 147 -9.44 -1.91 -6.21
N ARG A 148 -10.72 -2.26 -6.19
CA ARG A 148 -11.54 -2.36 -7.41
C ARG A 148 -11.69 -1.05 -8.18
N LYS A 149 -11.50 0.10 -7.51
CA LYS A 149 -11.56 1.43 -8.14
C LYS A 149 -10.26 1.84 -8.83
N PHE A 150 -9.17 1.10 -8.55
CA PHE A 150 -7.88 1.33 -9.22
C PHE A 150 -7.94 0.87 -10.67
N PRO A 151 -7.37 1.67 -11.61
CA PRO A 151 -7.43 1.41 -13.04
C PRO A 151 -6.67 0.15 -13.45
#